data_1702eef3024ab60e479f451b875612c4
#
_entry.id   1702eef3024ab60e479f451b875612c4
#
_cell.length_a   1.000
_cell.length_b   1.000
_cell.length_c   1.000
_cell.angle_alpha   90.00
_cell.angle_beta   90.00
_cell.angle_gamma   90.00
#
_symmetry.space_group_name_H-M   'P 1'
#
loop_
_entity.id
_entity.type
_entity.pdbx_description
1 polymer ?
#
loop_
_entity_poly.entity_id
_entity_poly.type
_entity_poly.pdbx_seq_one_letter_code
_entity_poly.pdbx_strand_id
1 'polypeptide(L)'
;MKPKLSILDPNPTPLQYLSGLSQELFREIYIKRDDLTPFGGGGNKLRKLEYLMIEALNSQATTIVTVGAPQTNHGRLTAAVAAKFGLKCIIVAVGDTDGELSGNLLLDGIFGARV
;
A
#
# COMPACT_ATOMS: atom_id res chain seq x y z
N MET A 1 -8.11 -21.62 -2.55
CA MET A 1 -7.39 -20.35 -2.27
C MET A 1 -7.89 -19.31 -3.26
N LYS A 2 -8.20 -18.09 -2.81
CA LYS A 2 -8.61 -17.03 -3.75
C LYS A 2 -7.42 -16.69 -4.66
N PRO A 3 -7.63 -16.44 -5.96
CA PRO A 3 -6.56 -16.01 -6.86
C PRO A 3 -6.01 -14.66 -6.40
N LYS A 4 -4.71 -14.45 -6.54
CA LYS A 4 -4.06 -13.16 -6.26
C LYS A 4 -3.12 -12.76 -7.39
N LEU A 5 -2.94 -11.47 -7.59
CA LEU A 5 -1.92 -10.96 -8.49
C LEU A 5 -0.56 -11.03 -7.78
N SER A 6 0.47 -11.36 -8.53
CA SER A 6 1.85 -11.21 -8.05
C SER A 6 2.34 -9.80 -8.39
N ILE A 7 2.10 -8.86 -7.49
CA ILE A 7 2.60 -7.48 -7.59
C ILE A 7 3.93 -7.37 -6.85
N LEU A 8 4.05 -8.18 -5.80
CA LEU A 8 5.27 -8.29 -5.00
C LEU A 8 6.34 -9.10 -5.71
N ASP A 9 7.59 -8.82 -5.38
CA ASP A 9 8.68 -9.76 -5.58
C ASP A 9 8.29 -11.14 -4.98
N PRO A 10 8.56 -12.28 -5.66
CA PRO A 10 8.29 -13.61 -5.15
C PRO A 10 8.99 -13.90 -3.81
N ASN A 11 9.99 -13.12 -3.45
CA ASN A 11 10.72 -13.28 -2.20
C ASN A 11 9.89 -12.78 -1.00
N PRO A 12 9.70 -13.60 0.03
CA PRO A 12 9.00 -13.17 1.23
C PRO A 12 9.81 -12.09 1.95
N THR A 13 9.11 -11.08 2.49
CA THR A 13 9.75 -10.07 3.33
C THR A 13 10.33 -10.71 4.61
N PRO A 14 11.45 -10.20 5.15
CA PRO A 14 12.08 -10.78 6.34
C PRO A 14 11.17 -10.80 7.57
N LEU A 15 11.38 -11.80 8.41
CA LEU A 15 10.88 -11.84 9.78
C LEU A 15 12.10 -11.61 10.70
N GLN A 16 12.14 -10.46 11.36
CA GLN A 16 13.29 -10.00 12.15
C GLN A 16 12.97 -10.07 13.63
N TYR A 17 13.87 -10.70 14.40
CA TYR A 17 13.79 -10.71 15.87
C TYR A 17 14.19 -9.35 16.46
N LEU A 18 13.39 -8.85 17.38
CA LEU A 18 13.63 -7.58 18.09
C LEU A 18 14.16 -7.84 19.50
N SER A 19 15.47 -8.01 19.61
CA SER A 19 16.12 -8.42 20.87
C SER A 19 15.86 -7.47 22.03
N GLY A 20 16.00 -6.15 21.84
CA GLY A 20 15.77 -5.14 22.87
C GLY A 20 14.34 -5.19 23.42
N LEU A 21 13.36 -5.15 22.52
CA LEU A 21 11.94 -5.21 22.92
C LEU A 21 11.58 -6.56 23.55
N SER A 22 12.16 -7.64 23.05
CA SER A 22 11.95 -8.98 23.61
C SER A 22 12.46 -9.10 25.04
N GLN A 23 13.62 -8.51 25.34
CA GLN A 23 14.18 -8.47 26.70
C GLN A 23 13.31 -7.63 27.63
N GLU A 24 12.90 -6.45 27.19
CA GLU A 24 12.09 -5.53 28.01
C GLU A 24 10.72 -6.14 28.36
N LEU A 25 10.09 -6.82 27.41
CA LEU A 25 8.76 -7.38 27.58
C LEU A 25 8.75 -8.84 28.04
N PHE A 26 9.92 -9.46 28.23
CA PHE A 26 10.06 -10.89 28.59
C PHE A 26 9.26 -11.83 27.66
N ARG A 27 9.27 -11.52 26.34
CA ARG A 27 8.59 -12.27 25.28
C ARG A 27 9.43 -12.27 24.00
N GLU A 28 9.29 -13.28 23.20
CA GLU A 28 9.88 -13.28 21.87
C GLU A 28 9.04 -12.40 20.93
N ILE A 29 9.61 -11.30 20.49
CA ILE A 29 8.97 -10.31 19.62
C ILE A 29 9.68 -10.31 18.27
N TYR A 30 8.90 -10.44 17.21
CA TYR A 30 9.37 -10.41 15.83
C TYR A 30 8.61 -9.33 15.04
N ILE A 31 9.28 -8.71 14.10
CA ILE A 31 8.66 -7.81 13.14
C ILE A 31 8.70 -8.40 11.73
N LYS A 32 7.55 -8.43 11.07
CA LYS A 32 7.43 -8.75 9.64
C LYS A 32 7.72 -7.48 8.86
N ARG A 33 8.84 -7.46 8.13
CA ARG A 33 9.38 -6.27 7.46
C ARG A 33 8.68 -5.97 6.14
N ASP A 34 7.37 -5.73 6.17
CA ASP A 34 6.60 -5.37 4.97
C ASP A 34 6.90 -3.95 4.48
N ASP A 35 7.57 -3.14 5.30
CA ASP A 35 8.19 -1.88 4.90
C ASP A 35 9.27 -2.05 3.83
N LEU A 36 9.89 -3.23 3.75
CA LEU A 36 10.92 -3.56 2.76
C LEU A 36 10.36 -4.09 1.42
N THR A 37 9.05 -4.09 1.23
CA THR A 37 8.49 -4.42 -0.09
C THR A 37 8.94 -3.37 -1.11
N PRO A 38 9.48 -3.78 -2.28
CA PRO A 38 10.10 -2.85 -3.22
C PRO A 38 9.10 -1.99 -4.01
N PHE A 39 7.80 -2.30 -3.93
CA PHE A 39 6.77 -1.67 -4.74
C PHE A 39 6.10 -0.48 -4.03
N GLY A 40 5.98 0.64 -4.74
CA GLY A 40 5.20 1.81 -4.32
C GLY A 40 5.64 2.42 -2.97
N GLY A 41 6.91 2.29 -2.59
CA GLY A 41 7.46 2.78 -1.33
C GLY A 41 7.21 1.85 -0.14
N GLY A 42 6.85 0.62 -0.38
CA GLY A 42 6.72 -0.42 0.65
C GLY A 42 5.45 -0.34 1.50
N GLY A 43 5.23 -1.38 2.27
CA GLY A 43 4.15 -1.45 3.26
C GLY A 43 3.17 -2.61 3.08
N ASN A 44 2.50 -2.97 4.16
CA ASN A 44 1.65 -4.16 4.26
C ASN A 44 0.35 -4.09 3.43
N LYS A 45 -0.06 -2.90 2.99
CA LYS A 45 -1.33 -2.72 2.27
C LYS A 45 -1.32 -3.34 0.88
N LEU A 46 -0.12 -3.55 0.31
CA LEU A 46 0.03 -4.22 -0.97
C LEU A 46 -0.52 -5.65 -0.94
N ARG A 47 -0.38 -6.36 0.18
CA ARG A 47 -0.86 -7.75 0.32
C ARG A 47 -2.36 -7.89 0.09
N LYS A 48 -3.17 -6.93 0.56
CA LYS A 48 -4.62 -6.96 0.30
C LYS A 48 -4.94 -6.51 -1.12
N LEU A 49 -4.16 -5.57 -1.67
CA LEU A 49 -4.36 -5.07 -3.04
C LEU A 49 -4.12 -6.17 -4.08
N GLU A 50 -3.24 -7.12 -3.82
CA GLU A 50 -3.04 -8.28 -4.70
C GLU A 50 -4.32 -9.10 -4.92
N TYR A 51 -5.23 -9.09 -3.96
CA TYR A 51 -6.55 -9.77 -4.08
C TYR A 51 -7.61 -8.84 -4.66
N LEU A 52 -7.69 -7.60 -4.17
CA LEU A 52 -8.72 -6.64 -4.60
C LEU A 52 -8.58 -6.27 -6.08
N MET A 53 -7.35 -6.15 -6.58
CA MET A 53 -7.11 -5.79 -7.98
C MET A 53 -7.55 -6.85 -8.97
N ILE A 54 -7.59 -8.12 -8.59
CA ILE A 54 -8.15 -9.17 -9.47
C ILE A 54 -9.62 -8.90 -9.74
N GLU A 55 -10.39 -8.54 -8.73
CA GLU A 55 -11.82 -8.23 -8.88
C GLU A 55 -12.01 -7.02 -9.80
N ALA A 56 -11.20 -5.97 -9.63
CA ALA A 56 -11.23 -4.79 -10.47
C ALA A 56 -10.90 -5.11 -11.95
N LEU A 57 -9.85 -5.89 -12.19
CA LEU A 57 -9.44 -6.27 -13.54
C LEU A 57 -10.46 -7.19 -14.21
N ASN A 58 -11.01 -8.15 -13.48
CA ASN A 58 -12.04 -9.05 -14.01
C ASN A 58 -13.35 -8.31 -14.34
N SER A 59 -13.67 -7.25 -13.60
CA SER A 59 -14.83 -6.39 -13.88
C SER A 59 -14.55 -5.34 -14.96
N GLN A 60 -13.35 -5.36 -15.57
CA GLN A 60 -12.91 -4.38 -16.56
C GLN A 60 -13.01 -2.92 -16.06
N ALA A 61 -12.74 -2.72 -14.78
CA ALA A 61 -12.72 -1.39 -14.18
C ALA A 61 -11.69 -0.50 -14.86
N THR A 62 -12.05 0.74 -15.12
CA THR A 62 -11.15 1.76 -15.68
C THR A 62 -10.64 2.72 -14.60
N THR A 63 -11.27 2.72 -13.44
CA THR A 63 -11.00 3.63 -12.34
C THR A 63 -11.13 2.92 -11.01
N ILE A 64 -10.17 3.11 -10.15
CA ILE A 64 -10.19 2.66 -8.74
C ILE A 64 -10.48 3.86 -7.87
N VAL A 65 -11.45 3.71 -6.97
CA VAL A 65 -11.76 4.71 -5.95
C VAL A 65 -11.49 4.14 -4.58
N THR A 66 -10.79 4.90 -3.76
CA THR A 66 -10.51 4.51 -2.37
C THR A 66 -10.67 5.72 -1.44
N VAL A 67 -10.71 5.47 -0.14
CA VAL A 67 -10.86 6.48 0.90
C VAL A 67 -9.80 6.31 1.97
N GLY A 68 -9.35 7.42 2.55
CA GLY A 68 -8.41 7.40 3.67
C GLY A 68 -8.09 8.79 4.21
N ALA A 69 -7.29 8.85 5.27
CA ALA A 69 -6.71 10.10 5.73
C ALA A 69 -5.70 10.66 4.69
N PRO A 70 -5.35 11.96 4.74
CA PRO A 70 -4.43 12.56 3.77
C PRO A 70 -3.11 11.81 3.58
N GLN A 71 -2.52 11.28 4.66
CA GLN A 71 -1.28 10.52 4.61
C GLN A 71 -1.51 8.99 4.57
N THR A 72 -2.59 8.54 3.96
CA THR A 72 -2.96 7.12 3.92
C THR A 72 -1.96 6.25 3.17
N ASN A 73 -1.38 5.26 3.83
CA ASN A 73 -0.55 4.24 3.17
C ASN A 73 -1.34 3.35 2.21
N HIS A 74 -2.65 3.19 2.47
CA HIS A 74 -3.51 2.44 1.58
C HIS A 74 -3.78 3.21 0.28
N GLY A 75 -4.08 4.51 0.37
CA GLY A 75 -4.24 5.39 -0.79
C GLY A 75 -3.02 5.35 -1.69
N ARG A 76 -1.84 5.62 -1.13
CA ARG A 76 -0.57 5.60 -1.86
C ARG A 76 -0.32 4.29 -2.60
N LEU A 77 -0.48 3.15 -1.93
CA LEU A 77 -0.27 1.87 -2.59
C LEU A 77 -1.38 1.55 -3.60
N THR A 78 -2.61 2.01 -3.39
CA THR A 78 -3.69 1.89 -4.38
C THR A 78 -3.36 2.69 -5.64
N ALA A 79 -2.85 3.93 -5.48
CA ALA A 79 -2.39 4.75 -6.60
C ALA A 79 -1.26 4.08 -7.39
N ALA A 80 -0.24 3.56 -6.70
CA ALA A 80 0.86 2.86 -7.33
C ALA A 80 0.41 1.61 -8.11
N VAL A 81 -0.51 0.83 -7.54
CA VAL A 81 -1.05 -0.37 -8.20
C VAL A 81 -1.92 0.01 -9.39
N ALA A 82 -2.78 1.00 -9.25
CA ALA A 82 -3.59 1.51 -10.36
C ALA A 82 -2.72 1.97 -11.53
N ALA A 83 -1.67 2.76 -11.26
CA ALA A 83 -0.70 3.18 -12.26
C ALA A 83 -0.03 2.00 -12.98
N LYS A 84 0.37 0.95 -12.24
CA LYS A 84 0.96 -0.26 -12.82
C LYS A 84 0.04 -0.95 -13.84
N PHE A 85 -1.27 -0.92 -13.62
CA PHE A 85 -2.25 -1.56 -14.49
C PHE A 85 -2.94 -0.59 -15.47
N GLY A 86 -2.47 0.67 -15.56
CA GLY A 86 -3.03 1.67 -16.46
C GLY A 86 -4.44 2.13 -16.08
N LEU A 87 -4.82 2.01 -14.81
CA LEU A 87 -6.11 2.42 -14.29
C LEU A 87 -6.03 3.84 -13.70
N LYS A 88 -7.11 4.60 -13.79
CA LYS A 88 -7.24 5.85 -13.05
C LYS A 88 -7.39 5.55 -11.56
N CYS A 89 -6.88 6.45 -10.71
CA CYS A 89 -7.04 6.34 -9.26
C CYS A 89 -7.62 7.64 -8.71
N ILE A 90 -8.65 7.52 -7.86
CA ILE A 90 -9.23 8.61 -7.10
C ILE A 90 -9.13 8.26 -5.62
N ILE A 91 -8.55 9.13 -4.83
CA ILE A 91 -8.45 8.99 -3.38
C ILE A 91 -9.33 10.05 -2.74
N VAL A 92 -10.38 9.63 -2.06
CA VAL A 92 -11.22 10.53 -1.26
C VAL A 92 -10.53 10.73 0.08
N ALA A 93 -9.86 11.88 0.24
CA ALA A 93 -9.18 12.21 1.48
C ALA A 93 -10.18 12.71 2.54
N VAL A 94 -10.14 12.09 3.72
CA VAL A 94 -10.92 12.52 4.88
C VAL A 94 -9.99 13.25 5.83
N GLY A 95 -10.10 14.57 5.87
CA GLY A 95 -9.24 15.45 6.65
C GLY A 95 -8.71 16.61 5.84
N ASP A 96 -7.83 17.39 6.45
CA ASP A 96 -7.24 18.55 5.84
C ASP A 96 -6.16 18.14 4.81
N THR A 97 -6.32 18.62 3.59
CA THR A 97 -5.37 18.46 2.49
C THR A 97 -4.76 19.80 2.05
N ASP A 98 -5.12 20.89 2.74
CA ASP A 98 -4.63 22.24 2.45
C ASP A 98 -3.21 22.39 2.99
N GLY A 99 -2.24 22.45 2.14
CA GLY A 99 -0.85 22.62 2.52
C GLY A 99 0.12 22.19 1.44
N GLU A 100 1.41 22.19 1.77
CA GLU A 100 2.43 21.69 0.87
C GLU A 100 2.24 20.19 0.65
N LEU A 101 2.27 19.77 -0.61
CA LEU A 101 2.25 18.36 -0.97
C LEU A 101 3.51 17.67 -0.41
N SER A 102 3.32 16.79 0.55
CA SER A 102 4.39 16.06 1.21
C SER A 102 4.01 14.61 1.49
N GLY A 103 5.00 13.76 1.78
CA GLY A 103 4.77 12.37 2.16
C GLY A 103 3.91 11.60 1.15
N ASN A 104 2.85 10.96 1.62
CA ASN A 104 1.99 10.15 0.78
C ASN A 104 1.15 10.99 -0.20
N LEU A 105 0.72 12.18 0.16
CA LEU A 105 0.00 13.07 -0.77
C LEU A 105 0.85 13.43 -2.00
N LEU A 106 2.14 13.69 -1.81
CA LEU A 106 3.06 13.92 -2.92
C LEU A 106 3.21 12.66 -3.79
N LEU A 107 3.37 11.51 -3.16
CA LEU A 107 3.50 10.23 -3.87
C LEU A 107 2.22 9.85 -4.61
N ASP A 108 1.05 10.16 -4.07
CA ASP A 108 -0.24 9.95 -4.74
C ASP A 108 -0.29 10.70 -6.07
N GLY A 109 0.15 11.97 -6.08
CA GLY A 109 0.27 12.77 -7.30
C GLY A 109 1.30 12.22 -8.29
N ILE A 110 2.47 11.78 -7.81
CA ILE A 110 3.52 11.16 -8.65
C ILE A 110 3.00 9.87 -9.31
N PHE A 111 2.19 9.07 -8.61
CA PHE A 111 1.54 7.88 -9.15
C PHE A 111 0.32 8.18 -10.02
N GLY A 112 -0.02 9.47 -10.21
CA GLY A 112 -1.12 9.90 -11.08
C GLY A 112 -2.51 9.76 -10.47
N ALA A 113 -2.63 9.65 -9.16
CA ALA A 113 -3.92 9.68 -8.49
C ALA A 113 -4.44 11.12 -8.38
N ARG A 114 -5.78 11.22 -8.43
CA ARG A 114 -6.49 12.43 -8.03
C ARG A 114 -6.93 12.29 -6.57
N VAL A 115 -6.53 13.25 -5.76
CA VAL A 115 -6.95 13.37 -4.37
C VAL A 115 -8.00 14.46 -4.24
#